data_26078449e315fd41c12b057057c1d07a
#
_entry.id   26078449e315fd41c12b057057c1d07a
#
_cell.length_a   1.000
_cell.length_b   1.000
_cell.length_c   1.000
_cell.angle_alpha   90.00
_cell.angle_beta   90.00
_cell.angle_gamma   90.00
#
_symmetry.space_group_name_H-M   'P 1'
#
loop_
_entity.id
_entity.type
_entity.pdbx_description
1 polymer ?
#
loop_
_entity_poly.entity_id
_entity_poly.type
_entity_poly.pdbx_seq_one_letter_code
_entity_poly.pdbx_strand_id
1 'polypeptide(L)'
;MKKYFIVFSVLLLAFSICMTVMTITSCAVSQKVKDKTGTQLWGENCGRCHNAPGPGEFSATNWDIIGRHMRVRTNITATEEKKIIEYLKNTGN
;
A
#
# COMPACT_ATOMS: atom_id res chain seq x y z
N MET A 1 19.17 0.75 48.07
CA MET A 1 17.83 0.53 47.56
C MET A 1 17.34 1.61 46.59
N LYS A 2 17.44 2.89 46.91
CA LYS A 2 16.99 3.98 46.01
C LYS A 2 17.68 3.99 44.61
N LYS A 3 18.98 3.70 44.55
CA LYS A 3 19.72 3.64 43.28
C LYS A 3 19.22 2.54 42.33
N TYR A 4 18.93 1.38 42.86
CA TYR A 4 18.40 0.26 42.06
C TYR A 4 16.97 0.51 41.57
N PHE A 5 16.17 1.22 42.35
CA PHE A 5 14.83 1.63 41.97
C PHE A 5 14.84 2.61 40.79
N ILE A 6 15.75 3.57 40.82
CA ILE A 6 15.92 4.54 39.71
C ILE A 6 16.39 3.83 38.44
N VAL A 7 17.40 2.95 38.56
CA VAL A 7 17.91 2.19 37.39
C VAL A 7 16.81 1.30 36.79
N PHE A 8 16.03 0.62 37.62
CA PHE A 8 14.93 -0.22 37.17
C PHE A 8 13.83 0.60 36.47
N SER A 9 13.48 1.77 37.03
CA SER A 9 12.49 2.69 36.42
C SER A 9 12.94 3.21 35.05
N VAL A 10 14.22 3.56 34.90
CA VAL A 10 14.79 4.03 33.63
C VAL A 10 14.80 2.92 32.59
N LEU A 11 15.13 1.69 32.97
CA LEU A 11 15.10 0.52 32.09
C LEU A 11 13.68 0.22 31.60
N LEU A 12 12.67 0.29 32.47
CA LEU A 12 11.26 0.11 32.11
C LEU A 12 10.78 1.18 31.11
N LEU A 13 11.14 2.44 31.34
CA LEU A 13 10.82 3.54 30.44
C LEU A 13 11.47 3.34 29.07
N ALA A 14 12.74 2.98 29.01
CA ALA A 14 13.46 2.71 27.76
C ALA A 14 12.85 1.54 26.99
N PHE A 15 12.46 0.47 27.69
CA PHE A 15 11.79 -0.68 27.09
C PHE A 15 10.40 -0.33 26.52
N SER A 16 9.63 0.47 27.25
CA SER A 16 8.31 0.95 26.80
C SER A 16 8.41 1.81 25.54
N ILE A 17 9.40 2.72 25.46
CA ILE A 17 9.63 3.55 24.27
C ILE A 17 10.05 2.69 23.07
N CYS A 18 10.90 1.70 23.27
CA CYS A 18 11.34 0.79 22.23
C CYS A 18 10.18 -0.03 21.65
N MET A 19 9.27 -0.51 22.49
CA MET A 19 8.07 -1.26 22.06
C MET A 19 7.09 -0.38 21.27
N THR A 20 6.91 0.89 21.64
CA THR A 20 6.02 1.80 20.89
C THR A 20 6.59 2.17 19.51
N VAL A 21 7.89 2.33 19.37
CA VAL A 21 8.54 2.60 18.06
C VAL A 21 8.39 1.42 17.11
N MET A 22 8.50 0.17 17.59
CA MET A 22 8.34 -1.03 16.77
C MET A 22 6.94 -1.20 16.18
N THR A 23 5.89 -0.74 16.87
CA THR A 23 4.50 -0.86 16.40
C THR A 23 4.14 0.12 15.28
N ILE A 24 4.82 1.26 15.18
CA ILE A 24 4.52 2.31 14.19
C ILE A 24 5.07 1.95 12.79
N THR A 25 6.11 1.15 12.69
CA THR A 25 6.79 0.83 11.42
C THR A 25 6.18 -0.36 10.67
N SER A 26 5.26 -1.13 11.27
CA SER A 26 4.77 -2.38 10.69
C SER A 26 3.74 -2.22 9.55
N CYS A 27 3.18 -1.01 9.33
CA CYS A 27 2.17 -0.75 8.29
C CYS A 27 2.67 0.13 7.13
N ALA A 28 3.97 0.41 7.04
CA ALA A 28 4.52 1.21 5.95
C ALA A 28 4.57 0.40 4.65
N VAL A 29 3.96 0.92 3.59
CA VAL A 29 4.08 0.36 2.24
C VAL A 29 5.56 0.35 1.84
N SER A 30 6.07 -0.79 1.37
CA SER A 30 7.46 -0.93 0.91
C SER A 30 7.80 0.16 -0.10
N GLN A 31 8.99 0.75 0.02
CA GLN A 31 9.49 1.78 -0.90
C GLN A 31 9.47 1.27 -2.35
N LYS A 32 9.80 0.01 -2.57
CA LYS A 32 9.73 -0.65 -3.87
C LYS A 32 8.35 -0.58 -4.54
N VAL A 33 7.27 -0.60 -3.76
CA VAL A 33 5.89 -0.44 -4.27
C VAL A 33 5.56 1.04 -4.49
N LYS A 34 6.09 1.94 -3.64
CA LYS A 34 5.89 3.39 -3.80
C LYS A 34 6.50 3.92 -5.10
N ASP A 35 7.60 3.35 -5.55
CA ASP A 35 8.34 3.81 -6.72
C ASP A 35 7.76 3.29 -8.05
N LYS A 36 6.88 2.27 -8.01
CA LYS A 36 6.24 1.73 -9.21
C LYS A 36 5.19 2.69 -9.80
N THR A 37 5.20 2.78 -11.12
CA THR A 37 4.19 3.52 -11.90
C THR A 37 2.87 2.74 -12.00
N GLY A 38 1.77 3.44 -12.32
CA GLY A 38 0.47 2.79 -12.57
C GLY A 38 0.53 1.76 -13.69
N THR A 39 1.29 2.04 -14.75
CA THR A 39 1.51 1.12 -15.89
C THR A 39 2.21 -0.17 -15.45
N GLN A 40 3.27 -0.05 -14.65
CA GLN A 40 3.99 -1.22 -14.14
C GLN A 40 3.11 -2.07 -13.23
N LEU A 41 2.37 -1.42 -12.33
CA LEU A 41 1.46 -2.10 -11.42
C LEU A 41 0.31 -2.78 -12.17
N TRP A 42 -0.23 -2.14 -13.22
CA TRP A 42 -1.24 -2.74 -14.10
C TRP A 42 -0.69 -3.98 -14.80
N GLY A 43 0.49 -3.90 -15.42
CA GLY A 43 1.11 -5.04 -16.09
C GLY A 43 1.39 -6.22 -15.16
N GLU A 44 1.88 -5.95 -13.94
CA GLU A 44 2.20 -6.99 -12.96
C GLU A 44 0.97 -7.66 -12.34
N ASN A 45 -0.12 -6.92 -12.12
CA ASN A 45 -1.28 -7.41 -11.39
C ASN A 45 -2.48 -7.75 -12.28
N CYS A 46 -2.73 -6.95 -13.33
CA CYS A 46 -3.87 -7.13 -14.23
C CYS A 46 -3.48 -7.91 -15.49
N GLY A 47 -2.28 -7.75 -16.00
CA GLY A 47 -1.76 -8.44 -17.19
C GLY A 47 -1.60 -9.95 -17.04
N ARG A 48 -1.79 -10.51 -15.86
CA ARG A 48 -1.79 -11.96 -15.61
C ARG A 48 -3.04 -12.66 -16.16
N CYS A 49 -4.12 -11.90 -16.41
CA CYS A 49 -5.35 -12.42 -16.98
C CYS A 49 -5.31 -12.28 -18.50
N HIS A 50 -5.98 -13.19 -19.23
CA HIS A 50 -5.98 -13.24 -20.71
C HIS A 50 -6.62 -12.00 -21.36
N ASN A 51 -7.50 -11.30 -20.66
CA ASN A 51 -8.26 -10.15 -21.16
C ASN A 51 -8.26 -9.00 -20.14
N ALA A 52 -7.08 -8.55 -19.71
CA ALA A 52 -7.00 -7.34 -18.89
C ALA A 52 -7.36 -6.12 -19.76
N PRO A 53 -8.47 -5.41 -19.47
CA PRO A 53 -8.86 -4.26 -20.26
C PRO A 53 -7.83 -3.13 -20.10
N GLY A 54 -7.54 -2.47 -21.20
CA GLY A 54 -6.57 -1.39 -21.27
C GLY A 54 -7.19 -0.02 -21.05
N PRO A 55 -6.35 1.05 -21.07
CA PRO A 55 -6.81 2.42 -21.01
C PRO A 55 -7.83 2.72 -22.11
N GLY A 56 -8.87 3.50 -21.76
CA GLY A 56 -9.89 3.93 -22.72
C GLY A 56 -11.03 2.95 -22.99
N GLU A 57 -10.96 1.71 -22.49
CA GLU A 57 -12.03 0.74 -22.68
C GLU A 57 -13.28 1.02 -21.82
N PHE A 58 -13.12 1.70 -20.71
CA PHE A 58 -14.23 2.03 -19.81
C PHE A 58 -14.20 3.52 -19.41
N SER A 59 -15.37 4.05 -19.04
CA SER A 59 -15.49 5.39 -18.48
C SER A 59 -14.76 5.51 -17.13
N ALA A 60 -14.42 6.75 -16.73
CA ALA A 60 -13.75 7.02 -15.47
C ALA A 60 -14.52 6.46 -14.25
N THR A 61 -15.86 6.58 -14.26
CA THR A 61 -16.72 6.03 -13.21
C THR A 61 -16.67 4.50 -13.15
N ASN A 62 -16.69 3.86 -14.31
CA ASN A 62 -16.59 2.39 -14.38
C ASN A 62 -15.23 1.91 -13.91
N TRP A 63 -14.15 2.63 -14.21
CA TRP A 63 -12.82 2.31 -13.69
C TRP A 63 -12.74 2.33 -12.16
N ASP A 64 -13.42 3.27 -11.50
CA ASP A 64 -13.48 3.31 -10.03
C ASP A 64 -14.20 2.10 -9.42
N ILE A 65 -15.25 1.62 -10.09
CA ILE A 65 -15.99 0.43 -9.66
C ILE A 65 -15.17 -0.84 -9.89
N ILE A 66 -14.60 -0.97 -11.08
CA ILE A 66 -13.76 -2.10 -11.48
C ILE A 66 -12.53 -2.20 -10.56
N GLY A 67 -11.86 -1.09 -10.28
CA GLY A 67 -10.68 -1.03 -9.42
C GLY A 67 -10.96 -1.57 -8.02
N ARG A 68 -12.04 -1.11 -7.39
CA ARG A 68 -12.44 -1.59 -6.06
C ARG A 68 -12.74 -3.09 -6.03
N HIS A 69 -13.42 -3.59 -7.06
CA HIS A 69 -13.72 -5.01 -7.18
C HIS A 69 -12.44 -5.85 -7.39
N MET A 70 -11.57 -5.40 -8.29
CA MET A 70 -10.34 -6.09 -8.63
C MET A 70 -9.28 -6.01 -7.52
N ARG A 71 -9.30 -4.96 -6.70
CA ARG A 71 -8.41 -4.85 -5.53
C ARG A 71 -8.47 -6.07 -4.62
N VAL A 72 -9.67 -6.53 -4.32
CA VAL A 72 -9.86 -7.70 -3.47
C VAL A 72 -9.38 -8.98 -4.16
N ARG A 73 -9.62 -9.11 -5.47
CA ARG A 73 -9.23 -10.30 -6.23
C ARG A 73 -7.73 -10.41 -6.48
N THR A 74 -7.07 -9.29 -6.70
CA THR A 74 -5.62 -9.25 -6.97
C THR A 74 -4.78 -9.03 -5.70
N ASN A 75 -5.44 -8.80 -4.57
CA ASN A 75 -4.79 -8.55 -3.28
C ASN A 75 -3.78 -7.37 -3.32
N ILE A 76 -4.13 -6.32 -4.05
CA ILE A 76 -3.33 -5.08 -4.11
C ILE A 76 -3.74 -4.10 -3.02
N THR A 77 -2.83 -3.22 -2.65
CA THR A 77 -3.07 -2.16 -1.68
C THR A 77 -3.93 -1.04 -2.27
N ALA A 78 -4.51 -0.18 -1.41
CA ALA A 78 -5.26 1.00 -1.86
C ALA A 78 -4.38 1.98 -2.68
N THR A 79 -3.10 2.07 -2.35
CA THR A 79 -2.15 2.92 -3.08
C THR A 79 -1.87 2.39 -4.48
N GLU A 80 -1.71 1.09 -4.63
CA GLU A 80 -1.52 0.43 -5.94
C GLU A 80 -2.78 0.55 -6.79
N GLU A 81 -3.95 0.26 -6.22
CA GLU A 81 -5.24 0.46 -6.89
C GLU A 81 -5.36 1.89 -7.45
N LYS A 82 -5.12 2.90 -6.61
CA LYS A 82 -5.20 4.30 -7.02
C LYS A 82 -4.31 4.61 -8.22
N LYS A 83 -3.05 4.20 -8.20
CA LYS A 83 -2.10 4.40 -9.29
C LYS A 83 -2.54 3.70 -10.59
N ILE A 84 -3.04 2.48 -10.48
CA ILE A 84 -3.56 1.72 -11.63
C ILE A 84 -4.77 2.44 -12.24
N ILE A 85 -5.72 2.87 -11.41
CA ILE A 85 -6.92 3.55 -11.88
C ILE A 85 -6.60 4.91 -12.51
N GLU A 86 -5.68 5.67 -11.94
CA GLU A 86 -5.20 6.92 -12.55
C GLU A 86 -4.57 6.68 -13.94
N TYR A 87 -3.76 5.63 -14.09
CA TYR A 87 -3.20 5.24 -15.38
C TYR A 87 -4.31 4.90 -16.39
N LEU A 88 -5.27 4.08 -16.01
CA LEU A 88 -6.35 3.62 -16.90
C LEU A 88 -7.30 4.75 -17.32
N LYS A 89 -7.49 5.76 -16.47
CA LYS A 89 -8.29 6.95 -16.77
C LYS A 89 -7.56 7.96 -17.67
N ASN A 90 -6.27 8.16 -17.45
CA ASN A 90 -5.52 9.25 -18.08
C ASN A 90 -5.00 8.92 -19.49
N THR A 91 -4.92 7.64 -19.85
CA THR A 91 -4.40 7.21 -21.17
C THR A 91 -5.50 6.97 -22.19
N GLY A 92 -6.75 7.26 -21.85
CA GLY A 92 -7.93 7.09 -22.72
C GLY A 92 -8.45 8.37 -23.38
N ASN A 93 -7.69 9.49 -23.30
CA ASN A 93 -7.99 10.74 -24.02
C ASN A 93 -7.00 10.99 -25.13
#